data_98972b6068f1c7fd5572bf472f6b8810
#
_entry.id   98972b6068f1c7fd5572bf472f6b8810
#
_cell.length_a   1.000
_cell.length_b   1.000
_cell.length_c   1.000
_cell.angle_alpha   90.00
_cell.angle_beta   90.00
_cell.angle_gamma   90.00
#
_symmetry.space_group_name_H-M   'P 1'
#
loop_
_entity.id
_entity.type
_entity.pdbx_description
1 polymer ?
#
loop_
_entity_poly.entity_id
_entity_poly.type
_entity_poly.pdbx_seq_one_letter_code
_entity_poly.pdbx_strand_id
1 'polypeptide(L)'
;MSVLSIEDLSYSIAGRPLLEHAGLMVEASRRVGLIGRNGAGKSTLLKLIAGTLRPDGGVVRLGQRARLGYVAQEAPGGDITPLDVVLAADTERATLLAAAENPSTPAERLGEIHDRLLAIAADSAPARAAAILAGLGFNEEWQARPMSSYSGGWRMRVALAALLFSAPDILLLDEPTNHLDLEATLWLETYLQKFPGAILLVSHDRRLLDNVAQSIAHLDAGKLTLTPGGFAEFVRIRTERALQQARMAEKVAAQRAHMQSFVDRFRAKATKARQAQSRLKALEKLPQIDAVVEDAATVFSFPSPEELPPPMLQLDGVNIGYNGTPILSGVSLRLDMEDRIALLGQNGNGKSTLAKLLAGRLAPQRGREFRVKGLRIGYFAQHQEDDLVLTDTPYGHLARALPQATPPQIRAQAARFGLDADRVNTKVGAMSGGEKARLLLALATRDAPHLLILDEPTNHLDIDARDALVKAIISFEGAVVLISHDPYLVDLVADRLLLVADGTVTPYEGDLAAYAASMGERAGPKKSEAAPQKNNSKEARAEARTRLAPLRQAAKTAEQSLNKLQAEKETLEARLADATLYTAGKAAELAKTTQRLAQVNKNLEAAELAWLEAHEALEMAAAG
;
A
#
# COMPACT_ATOMS: atom_id res chain seq x y z
N MET A 1 -23.48 -20.76 8.27
CA MET A 1 -24.42 -19.86 8.96
C MET A 1 -23.81 -18.47 8.97
N SER A 2 -24.62 -17.42 8.72
CA SER A 2 -24.14 -16.04 8.78
C SER A 2 -23.88 -15.61 10.22
N VAL A 3 -22.73 -15.00 10.47
CA VAL A 3 -22.36 -14.42 11.78
C VAL A 3 -22.73 -12.95 11.82
N LEU A 4 -22.74 -12.26 10.65
CA LEU A 4 -23.17 -10.88 10.50
C LEU A 4 -24.05 -10.74 9.26
N SER A 5 -25.21 -10.10 9.40
CA SER A 5 -26.09 -9.67 8.31
C SER A 5 -26.41 -8.19 8.44
N ILE A 6 -26.18 -7.44 7.37
CA ILE A 6 -26.53 -6.03 7.22
C ILE A 6 -27.59 -5.96 6.11
N GLU A 7 -28.74 -5.42 6.43
CA GLU A 7 -29.88 -5.32 5.50
C GLU A 7 -30.34 -3.86 5.42
N ASP A 8 -30.28 -3.31 4.21
CA ASP A 8 -30.82 -2.00 3.84
C ASP A 8 -30.31 -0.83 4.70
N LEU A 9 -29.02 -0.90 5.10
CA LEU A 9 -28.42 0.03 6.03
C LEU A 9 -28.23 1.41 5.40
N SER A 10 -28.78 2.44 6.06
CA SER A 10 -28.67 3.84 5.64
C SER A 10 -28.17 4.69 6.81
N TYR A 11 -27.27 5.62 6.51
CA TYR A 11 -26.71 6.54 7.52
C TYR A 11 -26.24 7.84 6.88
N SER A 12 -26.53 8.98 7.53
CA SER A 12 -26.18 10.32 7.06
C SER A 12 -25.38 11.09 8.11
N ILE A 13 -24.42 11.90 7.66
CA ILE A 13 -23.67 12.82 8.51
C ILE A 13 -23.97 14.25 8.10
N ALA A 14 -24.47 15.07 9.02
CA ALA A 14 -24.81 16.47 8.76
C ALA A 14 -25.71 16.68 7.53
N GLY A 15 -26.68 15.75 7.32
CA GLY A 15 -27.61 15.80 6.19
C GLY A 15 -27.04 15.31 4.85
N ARG A 16 -25.82 14.81 4.81
CA ARG A 16 -25.25 14.16 3.62
C ARG A 16 -25.30 12.65 3.77
N PRO A 17 -25.89 11.92 2.82
CA PRO A 17 -25.89 10.46 2.86
C PRO A 17 -24.48 9.91 2.75
N LEU A 18 -24.12 9.02 3.67
CA LEU A 18 -22.83 8.32 3.69
C LEU A 18 -22.99 6.85 3.31
N LEU A 19 -24.08 6.23 3.73
CA LEU A 19 -24.48 4.87 3.37
C LEU A 19 -25.93 4.92 2.85
N GLU A 20 -26.19 4.26 1.72
CA GLU A 20 -27.51 4.19 1.10
C GLU A 20 -27.84 2.74 0.72
N HIS A 21 -28.81 2.17 1.44
CA HIS A 21 -29.27 0.79 1.20
C HIS A 21 -28.12 -0.24 1.18
N ALA A 22 -27.14 -0.06 2.06
CA ALA A 22 -25.97 -0.93 2.10
C ALA A 22 -26.36 -2.30 2.66
N GLY A 23 -25.93 -3.37 1.97
CA GLY A 23 -26.14 -4.75 2.38
C GLY A 23 -24.84 -5.54 2.39
N LEU A 24 -24.61 -6.33 3.43
CA LEU A 24 -23.44 -7.22 3.55
C LEU A 24 -23.80 -8.45 4.39
N MET A 25 -23.37 -9.62 3.93
CA MET A 25 -23.48 -10.86 4.71
C MET A 25 -22.09 -11.45 4.90
N VAL A 26 -21.73 -11.75 6.14
CA VAL A 26 -20.48 -12.42 6.50
C VAL A 26 -20.81 -13.76 7.16
N GLU A 27 -20.31 -14.83 6.56
CA GLU A 27 -20.45 -16.19 7.09
C GLU A 27 -19.37 -16.48 8.13
N ALA A 28 -19.60 -17.52 8.96
CA ALA A 28 -18.62 -17.99 9.93
C ALA A 28 -17.28 -18.34 9.24
N SER A 29 -16.19 -17.97 9.90
CA SER A 29 -14.80 -18.17 9.42
C SER A 29 -14.48 -17.51 8.08
N ARG A 30 -15.34 -16.66 7.55
CA ARG A 30 -15.07 -15.87 6.35
C ARG A 30 -14.29 -14.60 6.68
N ARG A 31 -13.33 -14.30 5.85
CA ARG A 31 -12.48 -13.11 5.94
C ARG A 31 -12.82 -12.14 4.80
N VAL A 32 -13.38 -10.99 5.16
CA VAL A 32 -13.84 -9.97 4.22
C VAL A 32 -12.98 -8.73 4.39
N GLY A 33 -12.32 -8.29 3.32
CA GLY A 33 -11.64 -6.99 3.25
C GLY A 33 -12.64 -5.90 2.87
N LEU A 34 -12.72 -4.82 3.64
CA LEU A 34 -13.56 -3.65 3.35
C LEU A 34 -12.67 -2.53 2.80
N ILE A 35 -12.88 -2.17 1.56
CA ILE A 35 -12.13 -1.13 0.86
C ILE A 35 -13.05 -0.01 0.38
N GLY A 36 -12.48 1.14 0.07
CA GLY A 36 -13.16 2.33 -0.43
C GLY A 36 -12.31 3.56 -0.20
N ARG A 37 -12.65 4.67 -0.83
CA ARG A 37 -11.93 5.96 -0.72
C ARG A 37 -11.91 6.47 0.72
N ASN A 38 -10.93 7.33 1.03
CA ASN A 38 -10.92 8.04 2.31
C ASN A 38 -12.18 8.91 2.44
N GLY A 39 -12.83 8.82 3.60
CA GLY A 39 -14.12 9.49 3.84
C GLY A 39 -15.36 8.78 3.28
N ALA A 40 -15.24 7.64 2.60
CA ALA A 40 -16.38 6.88 2.08
C ALA A 40 -17.29 6.27 3.17
N GLY A 41 -16.86 6.24 4.45
CA GLY A 41 -17.66 5.73 5.55
C GLY A 41 -17.26 4.36 6.08
N LYS A 42 -16.07 3.84 5.74
CA LYS A 42 -15.58 2.52 6.20
C LYS A 42 -15.59 2.38 7.73
N SER A 43 -14.94 3.29 8.45
CA SER A 43 -14.91 3.31 9.92
C SER A 43 -16.30 3.57 10.52
N THR A 44 -17.14 4.35 9.86
CA THR A 44 -18.53 4.57 10.27
C THR A 44 -19.33 3.28 10.18
N LEU A 45 -19.17 2.51 9.11
CA LEU A 45 -19.79 1.20 8.96
C LEU A 45 -19.37 0.25 10.09
N LEU A 46 -18.07 0.18 10.43
CA LEU A 46 -17.62 -0.62 11.57
C LEU A 46 -18.25 -0.18 12.89
N LYS A 47 -18.37 1.13 13.13
CA LYS A 47 -19.02 1.69 14.32
C LYS A 47 -20.53 1.36 14.39
N LEU A 48 -21.21 1.35 13.23
CA LEU A 48 -22.61 0.92 13.13
C LEU A 48 -22.75 -0.58 13.44
N ILE A 49 -21.85 -1.41 12.92
CA ILE A 49 -21.83 -2.86 13.22
C ILE A 49 -21.52 -3.11 14.71
N ALA A 50 -20.59 -2.35 15.28
CA ALA A 50 -20.23 -2.43 16.69
C ALA A 50 -21.32 -1.87 17.63
N GLY A 51 -22.38 -1.25 17.09
CA GLY A 51 -23.47 -0.67 17.88
C GLY A 51 -23.12 0.64 18.59
N THR A 52 -21.94 1.22 18.31
CA THR A 52 -21.53 2.53 18.86
C THR A 52 -22.23 3.70 18.18
N LEU A 53 -22.74 3.49 16.96
CA LEU A 53 -23.61 4.41 16.24
C LEU A 53 -24.94 3.73 15.93
N ARG A 54 -26.01 4.53 15.85
CA ARG A 54 -27.34 4.06 15.42
C ARG A 54 -27.56 4.39 13.95
N PRO A 55 -28.01 3.45 13.13
CA PRO A 55 -28.35 3.73 11.74
C PRO A 55 -29.62 4.58 11.62
N ASP A 56 -29.74 5.34 10.52
CA ASP A 56 -30.97 6.07 10.18
C ASP A 56 -32.04 5.13 9.63
N GLY A 57 -31.63 4.03 8.97
CA GLY A 57 -32.50 2.99 8.43
C GLY A 57 -31.79 1.65 8.29
N GLY A 58 -32.55 0.58 8.14
CA GLY A 58 -32.03 -0.77 8.01
C GLY A 58 -31.69 -1.44 9.34
N VAL A 59 -31.11 -2.62 9.28
CA VAL A 59 -30.82 -3.45 10.45
C VAL A 59 -29.45 -4.14 10.35
N VAL A 60 -28.73 -4.15 11.46
CA VAL A 60 -27.53 -4.97 11.65
C VAL A 60 -27.90 -6.12 12.59
N ARG A 61 -27.69 -7.36 12.14
CA ARG A 61 -27.96 -8.56 12.94
C ARG A 61 -26.69 -9.37 13.13
N LEU A 62 -26.37 -9.68 14.37
CA LEU A 62 -25.33 -10.65 14.73
C LEU A 62 -25.97 -12.03 14.93
N GLY A 63 -25.21 -13.08 14.64
CA GLY A 63 -25.62 -14.45 14.93
C GLY A 63 -25.97 -14.65 16.41
N GLN A 64 -26.87 -15.60 16.73
CA GLN A 64 -27.22 -15.89 18.11
C GLN A 64 -25.97 -16.23 18.93
N ARG A 65 -25.74 -15.46 20.02
CA ARG A 65 -24.58 -15.59 20.93
C ARG A 65 -23.21 -15.30 20.28
N ALA A 66 -23.15 -14.73 19.07
CA ALA A 66 -21.88 -14.37 18.46
C ALA A 66 -21.22 -13.21 19.24
N ARG A 67 -19.97 -13.44 19.66
CA ARG A 67 -19.14 -12.41 20.31
C ARG A 67 -18.50 -11.54 19.25
N LEU A 68 -18.77 -10.24 19.32
CA LEU A 68 -18.16 -9.24 18.43
C LEU A 68 -16.90 -8.68 19.11
N GLY A 69 -15.80 -8.68 18.39
CA GLY A 69 -14.58 -8.00 18.80
C GLY A 69 -14.32 -6.76 17.95
N TYR A 70 -14.14 -5.63 18.60
CA TYR A 70 -13.79 -4.36 17.96
C TYR A 70 -12.83 -3.58 18.86
N VAL A 71 -11.75 -3.03 18.28
CA VAL A 71 -10.79 -2.21 19.03
C VAL A 71 -11.43 -0.85 19.33
N ALA A 72 -11.57 -0.50 20.59
CA ALA A 72 -11.94 0.85 21.00
C ALA A 72 -10.81 1.83 20.64
N GLN A 73 -11.17 3.07 20.29
CA GLN A 73 -10.19 4.11 19.96
C GLN A 73 -9.37 4.57 21.18
N GLU A 74 -9.82 4.29 22.38
CA GLU A 74 -9.12 4.59 23.63
C GLU A 74 -8.35 3.35 24.11
N ALA A 75 -7.03 3.47 24.08
CA ALA A 75 -6.14 2.43 24.58
C ALA A 75 -6.10 2.46 26.12
N PRO A 76 -6.06 1.29 26.79
CA PRO A 76 -5.98 1.21 28.24
C PRO A 76 -4.73 1.94 28.75
N GLY A 77 -4.87 2.56 29.93
CA GLY A 77 -3.80 3.28 30.64
C GLY A 77 -3.70 2.81 32.08
N GLY A 78 -2.81 3.44 32.87
CA GLY A 78 -2.62 3.13 34.29
C GLY A 78 -1.37 2.33 34.61
N ASP A 79 -1.30 1.78 35.82
CA ASP A 79 -0.12 1.07 36.34
C ASP A 79 -0.15 -0.44 36.08
N ILE A 80 -1.22 -0.94 35.43
CA ILE A 80 -1.33 -2.34 35.01
C ILE A 80 -0.35 -2.67 33.90
N THR A 81 0.06 -3.93 33.80
CA THR A 81 1.00 -4.37 32.76
C THR A 81 0.27 -4.74 31.44
N PRO A 82 0.95 -4.71 30.28
CA PRO A 82 0.42 -5.22 29.03
C PRO A 82 -0.13 -6.65 29.14
N LEU A 83 0.58 -7.53 29.86
CA LEU A 83 0.15 -8.91 30.05
C LEU A 83 -1.17 -8.99 30.80
N ASP A 84 -1.33 -8.21 31.87
CA ASP A 84 -2.56 -8.17 32.67
C ASP A 84 -3.75 -7.64 31.85
N VAL A 85 -3.52 -6.60 31.04
CA VAL A 85 -4.55 -6.06 30.13
C VAL A 85 -5.04 -7.12 29.15
N VAL A 86 -4.11 -7.88 28.54
CA VAL A 86 -4.46 -8.93 27.58
C VAL A 86 -5.20 -10.07 28.28
N LEU A 87 -4.75 -10.51 29.45
CA LEU A 87 -5.41 -11.58 30.23
C LEU A 87 -6.80 -11.18 30.69
N ALA A 88 -7.02 -9.91 31.06
CA ALA A 88 -8.32 -9.39 31.48
C ALA A 88 -9.37 -9.36 30.34
N ALA A 89 -8.94 -9.42 29.08
CA ALA A 89 -9.84 -9.47 27.92
C ALA A 89 -10.62 -10.79 27.83
N ASP A 90 -10.13 -11.88 28.44
CA ASP A 90 -10.88 -13.12 28.62
C ASP A 90 -11.72 -13.02 29.90
N THR A 91 -12.89 -12.39 29.77
CA THR A 91 -13.82 -12.15 30.89
C THR A 91 -14.39 -13.43 31.51
N GLU A 92 -14.54 -14.49 30.70
CA GLU A 92 -14.96 -15.80 31.18
C GLU A 92 -13.93 -16.39 32.13
N ARG A 93 -12.66 -16.41 31.70
CA ARG A 93 -11.54 -16.87 32.53
C ARG A 93 -11.43 -16.05 33.82
N ALA A 94 -11.46 -14.72 33.71
CA ALA A 94 -11.34 -13.83 34.87
C ALA A 94 -12.47 -14.09 35.89
N THR A 95 -13.70 -14.26 35.42
CA THR A 95 -14.88 -14.54 36.29
C THR A 95 -14.76 -15.91 36.97
N LEU A 96 -14.34 -16.93 36.23
CA LEU A 96 -14.16 -18.29 36.77
C LEU A 96 -13.03 -18.34 37.79
N LEU A 97 -11.91 -17.69 37.59
CA LEU A 97 -10.81 -17.60 38.55
C LEU A 97 -11.24 -16.88 39.83
N ALA A 98 -11.91 -15.73 39.71
CA ALA A 98 -12.42 -15.00 40.85
C ALA A 98 -13.46 -15.84 41.63
N ALA A 99 -14.30 -16.63 40.95
CA ALA A 99 -15.25 -17.52 41.61
C ALA A 99 -14.55 -18.73 42.26
N ALA A 100 -13.46 -19.24 41.72
CA ALA A 100 -12.66 -20.31 42.30
C ALA A 100 -11.94 -19.86 43.60
N GLU A 101 -11.46 -18.62 43.61
CA GLU A 101 -10.77 -18.03 44.77
C GLU A 101 -11.73 -17.58 45.89
N ASN A 102 -13.03 -17.49 45.59
CA ASN A 102 -14.02 -17.04 46.60
C ASN A 102 -14.28 -18.15 47.62
N PRO A 103 -13.96 -17.94 48.94
CA PRO A 103 -14.17 -18.93 50.00
C PRO A 103 -15.61 -19.37 50.19
N SER A 104 -16.59 -18.59 49.72
CA SER A 104 -18.03 -18.88 49.82
C SER A 104 -18.56 -19.74 48.67
N THR A 105 -17.74 -20.16 47.73
CA THR A 105 -18.17 -20.95 46.57
C THR A 105 -18.42 -22.42 47.01
N PRO A 106 -19.63 -22.99 46.77
CA PRO A 106 -19.93 -24.37 47.11
C PRO A 106 -18.99 -25.37 46.39
N ALA A 107 -18.66 -26.49 47.07
CA ALA A 107 -17.71 -27.49 46.54
C ALA A 107 -18.15 -28.09 45.19
N GLU A 108 -19.45 -28.32 44.97
CA GLU A 108 -20.00 -28.77 43.70
C GLU A 108 -19.72 -27.79 42.57
N ARG A 109 -19.90 -26.50 42.82
CA ARG A 109 -19.64 -25.44 41.84
C ARG A 109 -18.13 -25.25 41.56
N LEU A 110 -17.27 -25.54 42.55
CA LEU A 110 -15.82 -25.53 42.36
C LEU A 110 -15.37 -26.60 41.33
N GLY A 111 -16.00 -27.79 41.36
CA GLY A 111 -15.77 -28.84 40.36
C GLY A 111 -16.13 -28.36 38.94
N GLU A 112 -17.34 -27.79 38.76
CA GLU A 112 -17.78 -27.24 37.48
C GLU A 112 -16.86 -26.12 36.96
N ILE A 113 -16.39 -25.24 37.86
CA ILE A 113 -15.46 -24.16 37.55
C ILE A 113 -14.12 -24.73 37.08
N HIS A 114 -13.56 -25.74 37.75
CA HIS A 114 -12.31 -26.36 37.37
C HIS A 114 -12.41 -27.06 36.00
N ASP A 115 -13.49 -27.81 35.80
CA ASP A 115 -13.75 -28.45 34.50
C ASP A 115 -13.84 -27.43 33.37
N ARG A 116 -14.51 -26.28 33.64
CA ARG A 116 -14.62 -25.21 32.65
C ARG A 116 -13.30 -24.50 32.41
N LEU A 117 -12.49 -24.23 33.45
CA LEU A 117 -11.14 -23.66 33.30
C LEU A 117 -10.22 -24.59 32.47
N LEU A 118 -10.30 -25.91 32.68
CA LEU A 118 -9.60 -26.89 31.85
C LEU A 118 -10.08 -26.86 30.40
N ALA A 119 -11.39 -26.80 30.18
CA ALA A 119 -11.99 -26.78 28.83
C ALA A 119 -11.59 -25.54 28.02
N ILE A 120 -11.44 -24.37 28.66
CA ILE A 120 -10.96 -23.13 28.03
C ILE A 120 -9.42 -23.00 28.00
N ALA A 121 -8.70 -24.04 28.46
CA ALA A 121 -7.24 -24.04 28.58
C ALA A 121 -6.69 -22.82 29.33
N ALA A 122 -7.29 -22.50 30.48
CA ALA A 122 -6.98 -21.32 31.31
C ALA A 122 -5.51 -21.27 31.76
N ASP A 123 -4.87 -22.41 32.02
CA ASP A 123 -3.47 -22.54 32.45
C ASP A 123 -2.50 -22.08 31.34
N SER A 124 -2.84 -22.28 30.07
CA SER A 124 -2.03 -21.86 28.95
C SER A 124 -2.25 -20.38 28.53
N ALA A 125 -3.26 -19.72 29.12
CA ALA A 125 -3.63 -18.36 28.79
C ALA A 125 -2.48 -17.34 28.93
N PRO A 126 -1.66 -17.35 30.01
CA PRO A 126 -0.51 -16.44 30.12
C PRO A 126 0.52 -16.64 29.00
N ALA A 127 0.83 -17.87 28.63
CA ALA A 127 1.76 -18.16 27.56
C ALA A 127 1.21 -17.72 26.19
N ARG A 128 -0.10 -17.91 25.93
CA ARG A 128 -0.75 -17.44 24.70
C ARG A 128 -0.77 -15.91 24.64
N ALA A 129 -1.09 -15.22 25.76
CA ALA A 129 -1.08 -13.77 25.84
C ALA A 129 0.33 -13.20 25.59
N ALA A 130 1.34 -13.79 26.24
CA ALA A 130 2.74 -13.41 26.04
C ALA A 130 3.20 -13.62 24.60
N ALA A 131 2.80 -14.72 23.94
CA ALA A 131 3.13 -14.99 22.54
C ALA A 131 2.49 -13.96 21.58
N ILE A 132 1.24 -13.55 21.81
CA ILE A 132 0.58 -12.50 21.02
C ILE A 132 1.28 -11.16 21.22
N LEU A 133 1.62 -10.79 22.46
CA LEU A 133 2.36 -9.58 22.77
C LEU A 133 3.74 -9.59 22.12
N ALA A 134 4.47 -10.72 22.19
CA ALA A 134 5.77 -10.88 21.53
C ALA A 134 5.68 -10.70 20.01
N GLY A 135 4.64 -11.26 19.38
CA GLY A 135 4.37 -11.07 17.96
C GLY A 135 4.08 -9.62 17.57
N LEU A 136 3.53 -8.82 18.49
CA LEU A 136 3.29 -7.38 18.31
C LEU A 136 4.46 -6.50 18.79
N GLY A 137 5.64 -7.11 19.08
CA GLY A 137 6.89 -6.42 19.36
C GLY A 137 7.20 -6.18 20.83
N PHE A 138 6.44 -6.76 21.78
CA PHE A 138 6.70 -6.66 23.23
C PHE A 138 7.60 -7.81 23.68
N ASN A 139 8.88 -7.53 24.00
CA ASN A 139 9.73 -8.49 24.67
C ASN A 139 9.28 -8.73 26.13
N GLU A 140 9.85 -9.71 26.81
CA GLU A 140 9.47 -10.08 28.18
C GLU A 140 9.56 -8.91 29.16
N GLU A 141 10.62 -8.09 29.07
CA GLU A 141 10.79 -6.91 29.91
C GLU A 141 9.67 -5.89 29.66
N TRP A 142 9.30 -5.67 28.40
CA TRP A 142 8.24 -4.73 28.05
C TRP A 142 6.84 -5.24 28.44
N GLN A 143 6.60 -6.54 28.43
CA GLN A 143 5.33 -7.11 28.89
C GLN A 143 5.07 -6.87 30.39
N ALA A 144 6.14 -6.64 31.19
CA ALA A 144 6.06 -6.38 32.63
C ALA A 144 6.09 -4.90 33.03
N ARG A 145 6.27 -3.97 32.09
CA ARG A 145 6.26 -2.52 32.38
C ARG A 145 4.84 -1.98 32.50
N PRO A 146 4.60 -0.93 33.31
CA PRO A 146 3.27 -0.34 33.42
C PRO A 146 2.83 0.35 32.12
N MET A 147 1.52 0.26 31.82
CA MET A 147 0.91 0.87 30.63
C MET A 147 1.12 2.38 30.53
N SER A 148 1.24 3.08 31.67
CA SER A 148 1.54 4.52 31.72
C SER A 148 2.88 4.90 31.07
N SER A 149 3.83 3.96 31.00
CA SER A 149 5.15 4.19 30.37
C SER A 149 5.12 4.15 28.83
N TYR A 150 4.02 3.74 28.21
CA TYR A 150 3.92 3.53 26.77
C TYR A 150 3.29 4.72 26.04
N SER A 151 3.77 4.98 24.82
CA SER A 151 3.12 5.92 23.90
C SER A 151 1.76 5.41 23.42
N GLY A 152 0.93 6.30 22.85
CA GLY A 152 -0.39 5.93 22.31
C GLY A 152 -0.36 4.76 21.32
N GLY A 153 0.61 4.72 20.42
CA GLY A 153 0.77 3.63 19.46
C GLY A 153 1.08 2.27 20.11
N TRP A 154 1.94 2.24 21.12
CA TRP A 154 2.22 1.03 21.88
C TRP A 154 1.01 0.56 22.69
N ARG A 155 0.29 1.47 23.31
CA ARG A 155 -0.97 1.14 24.00
C ARG A 155 -2.02 0.57 23.05
N MET A 156 -2.08 1.09 21.81
CA MET A 156 -2.98 0.55 20.77
C MET A 156 -2.60 -0.87 20.36
N ARG A 157 -1.29 -1.21 20.30
CA ARG A 157 -0.85 -2.60 20.08
C ARG A 157 -1.29 -3.54 21.21
N VAL A 158 -1.29 -3.08 22.46
CA VAL A 158 -1.82 -3.88 23.60
C VAL A 158 -3.33 -4.07 23.46
N ALA A 159 -4.07 -3.06 23.06
CA ALA A 159 -5.51 -3.19 22.79
C ALA A 159 -5.80 -4.20 21.67
N LEU A 160 -4.98 -4.18 20.60
CA LEU A 160 -5.05 -5.19 19.55
C LEU A 160 -4.72 -6.59 20.08
N ALA A 161 -3.67 -6.73 20.90
CA ALA A 161 -3.32 -8.01 21.53
C ALA A 161 -4.48 -8.57 22.38
N ALA A 162 -5.11 -7.73 23.19
CA ALA A 162 -6.26 -8.09 24.00
C ALA A 162 -7.45 -8.56 23.14
N LEU A 163 -7.71 -7.85 22.04
CA LEU A 163 -8.75 -8.23 21.10
C LEU A 163 -8.47 -9.59 20.44
N LEU A 164 -7.25 -9.82 19.96
CA LEU A 164 -6.84 -11.09 19.32
C LEU A 164 -6.88 -12.24 20.32
N PHE A 165 -6.46 -12.00 21.57
CA PHE A 165 -6.47 -12.98 22.65
C PHE A 165 -7.88 -13.42 23.04
N SER A 166 -8.87 -12.50 23.05
CA SER A 166 -10.27 -12.79 23.37
C SER A 166 -10.94 -13.72 22.35
N ALA A 167 -10.34 -13.92 21.17
CA ALA A 167 -10.79 -14.79 20.08
C ALA A 167 -12.31 -14.69 19.84
N PRO A 168 -12.84 -13.53 19.41
CA PRO A 168 -14.28 -13.35 19.16
C PRO A 168 -14.74 -14.15 17.94
N ASP A 169 -16.06 -14.38 17.81
CA ASP A 169 -16.65 -15.08 16.67
C ASP A 169 -16.62 -14.23 15.39
N ILE A 170 -16.65 -12.90 15.54
CA ILE A 170 -16.39 -11.92 14.47
C ILE A 170 -15.45 -10.83 14.97
N LEU A 171 -14.41 -10.59 14.19
CA LEU A 171 -13.35 -9.62 14.45
C LEU A 171 -13.47 -8.44 13.48
N LEU A 172 -13.67 -7.23 14.02
CA LEU A 172 -13.68 -5.99 13.25
C LEU A 172 -12.34 -5.28 13.44
N LEU A 173 -11.62 -5.06 12.36
CA LEU A 173 -10.33 -4.38 12.36
C LEU A 173 -10.39 -3.13 11.47
N ASP A 174 -10.03 -1.99 12.04
CA ASP A 174 -9.96 -0.71 11.32
C ASP A 174 -8.50 -0.27 11.23
N GLU A 175 -7.89 -0.44 10.05
CA GLU A 175 -6.49 -0.11 9.76
C GLU A 175 -5.50 -0.63 10.84
N PRO A 176 -5.48 -1.95 11.12
CA PRO A 176 -4.72 -2.49 12.25
C PRO A 176 -3.20 -2.35 12.10
N THR A 177 -2.71 -2.08 10.88
CA THR A 177 -1.28 -1.94 10.57
C THR A 177 -0.72 -0.54 10.84
N ASN A 178 -1.56 0.48 11.04
CA ASN A 178 -1.11 1.88 11.15
C ASN A 178 -0.12 2.18 12.30
N HIS A 179 -0.08 1.34 13.34
CA HIS A 179 0.80 1.52 14.50
C HIS A 179 1.80 0.37 14.66
N LEU A 180 1.86 -0.54 13.67
CA LEU A 180 2.76 -1.68 13.68
C LEU A 180 4.03 -1.34 12.91
N ASP A 181 5.14 -1.95 13.30
CA ASP A 181 6.33 -2.03 12.45
C ASP A 181 6.18 -3.19 11.45
N LEU A 182 7.13 -3.29 10.55
CA LEU A 182 7.10 -4.31 9.49
C LEU A 182 6.99 -5.72 10.08
N GLU A 183 7.73 -5.99 11.15
CA GLU A 183 7.76 -7.29 11.82
C GLU A 183 6.40 -7.65 12.43
N ALA A 184 5.80 -6.73 13.16
CA ALA A 184 4.47 -6.93 13.76
C ALA A 184 3.38 -7.04 12.69
N THR A 185 3.52 -6.33 11.55
CA THR A 185 2.61 -6.44 10.41
C THR A 185 2.66 -7.82 9.78
N LEU A 186 3.84 -8.37 9.52
CA LEU A 186 4.03 -9.71 8.95
C LEU A 186 3.55 -10.81 9.91
N TRP A 187 3.77 -10.63 11.22
CA TRP A 187 3.25 -11.53 12.22
C TRP A 187 1.72 -11.49 12.27
N LEU A 188 1.12 -10.29 12.28
CA LEU A 188 -0.34 -10.10 12.29
C LEU A 188 -0.98 -10.75 11.06
N GLU A 189 -0.41 -10.58 9.87
CA GLU A 189 -0.85 -11.24 8.64
C GLU A 189 -0.94 -12.75 8.83
N THR A 190 0.15 -13.37 9.32
CA THR A 190 0.21 -14.82 9.59
C THR A 190 -0.82 -15.27 10.63
N TYR A 191 -1.05 -14.46 11.65
CA TYR A 191 -2.03 -14.73 12.71
C TYR A 191 -3.46 -14.69 12.16
N LEU A 192 -3.82 -13.65 11.39
CA LEU A 192 -5.15 -13.48 10.80
C LEU A 192 -5.49 -14.56 9.77
N GLN A 193 -4.50 -15.08 9.04
CA GLN A 193 -4.70 -16.23 8.14
C GLN A 193 -5.17 -17.49 8.88
N LYS A 194 -4.78 -17.66 10.15
CA LYS A 194 -5.11 -18.82 11.00
C LYS A 194 -6.25 -18.54 11.96
N PHE A 195 -6.78 -17.31 11.98
CA PHE A 195 -7.85 -16.92 12.88
C PHE A 195 -9.13 -17.73 12.62
N PRO A 196 -9.73 -18.38 13.65
CA PRO A 196 -10.85 -19.31 13.45
C PRO A 196 -12.20 -18.60 13.21
N GLY A 197 -12.36 -17.37 13.71
CA GLY A 197 -13.59 -16.57 13.57
C GLY A 197 -13.71 -15.88 12.22
N ALA A 198 -14.83 -15.21 12.00
CA ALA A 198 -15.01 -14.32 10.87
C ALA A 198 -14.20 -13.03 11.06
N ILE A 199 -13.75 -12.41 9.97
CA ILE A 199 -13.02 -11.15 9.99
C ILE A 199 -13.67 -10.16 9.02
N LEU A 200 -13.90 -8.94 9.48
CA LEU A 200 -14.15 -7.78 8.63
C LEU A 200 -12.99 -6.78 8.82
N LEU A 201 -12.13 -6.68 7.80
CA LEU A 201 -10.88 -5.96 7.84
C LEU A 201 -10.94 -4.73 6.94
N VAL A 202 -10.86 -3.53 7.51
CA VAL A 202 -10.54 -2.31 6.77
C VAL A 202 -9.04 -2.17 6.70
N SER A 203 -8.49 -2.13 5.51
CA SER A 203 -7.06 -1.89 5.31
C SER A 203 -6.77 -1.23 3.96
N HIS A 204 -5.71 -0.44 3.93
CA HIS A 204 -5.09 0.08 2.72
C HIS A 204 -3.84 -0.72 2.32
N ASP A 205 -3.48 -1.74 3.08
CA ASP A 205 -2.39 -2.67 2.78
C ASP A 205 -2.88 -3.77 1.84
N ARG A 206 -2.38 -3.74 0.59
CA ARG A 206 -2.75 -4.69 -0.45
C ARG A 206 -2.33 -6.12 -0.13
N ARG A 207 -1.11 -6.28 0.38
CA ARG A 207 -0.57 -7.59 0.72
C ARG A 207 -1.41 -8.24 1.82
N LEU A 208 -1.75 -7.47 2.86
CA LEU A 208 -2.64 -7.95 3.92
C LEU A 208 -4.02 -8.36 3.36
N LEU A 209 -4.60 -7.56 2.45
CA LEU A 209 -5.87 -7.87 1.82
C LEU A 209 -5.79 -9.11 0.91
N ASP A 210 -4.70 -9.29 0.14
CA ASP A 210 -4.52 -10.45 -0.73
C ASP A 210 -4.28 -11.73 0.06
N ASN A 211 -3.50 -11.67 1.14
CA ASN A 211 -3.12 -12.84 1.90
C ASN A 211 -4.17 -13.27 2.93
N VAL A 212 -4.99 -12.34 3.42
CA VAL A 212 -5.97 -12.61 4.49
C VAL A 212 -7.40 -12.67 3.96
N ALA A 213 -7.82 -11.73 3.08
CA ALA A 213 -9.20 -11.64 2.64
C ALA A 213 -9.55 -12.73 1.60
N GLN A 214 -10.74 -13.32 1.75
CA GLN A 214 -11.34 -14.27 0.81
C GLN A 214 -12.38 -13.60 -0.09
N SER A 215 -12.82 -12.41 0.28
CA SER A 215 -13.73 -11.58 -0.49
C SER A 215 -13.45 -10.12 -0.17
N ILE A 216 -13.67 -9.25 -1.14
CA ILE A 216 -13.54 -7.80 -1.00
C ILE A 216 -14.92 -7.15 -1.06
N ALA A 217 -15.30 -6.44 0.01
CA ALA A 217 -16.45 -5.55 0.06
C ALA A 217 -15.98 -4.13 -0.31
N HIS A 218 -16.43 -3.64 -1.44
CA HIS A 218 -16.09 -2.29 -1.91
C HIS A 218 -17.22 -1.33 -1.57
N LEU A 219 -16.91 -0.31 -0.78
CA LEU A 219 -17.79 0.79 -0.44
C LEU A 219 -17.56 1.95 -1.40
N ASP A 220 -18.51 2.18 -2.29
CA ASP A 220 -18.47 3.24 -3.28
C ASP A 220 -19.83 3.92 -3.40
N ALA A 221 -19.85 5.26 -3.39
CA ALA A 221 -21.05 6.07 -3.44
C ALA A 221 -22.17 5.60 -2.47
N GLY A 222 -21.79 5.23 -1.24
CA GLY A 222 -22.71 4.78 -0.19
C GLY A 222 -23.20 3.34 -0.32
N LYS A 223 -22.81 2.61 -1.37
CA LYS A 223 -23.22 1.23 -1.65
C LYS A 223 -22.10 0.24 -1.41
N LEU A 224 -22.44 -0.97 -0.95
CA LEU A 224 -21.52 -2.07 -0.77
C LEU A 224 -21.65 -3.08 -1.92
N THR A 225 -20.52 -3.41 -2.52
CA THR A 225 -20.43 -4.47 -3.54
C THR A 225 -19.43 -5.52 -3.09
N LEU A 226 -19.86 -6.78 -2.96
CA LEU A 226 -19.01 -7.90 -2.56
C LEU A 226 -18.46 -8.59 -3.81
N THR A 227 -17.13 -8.76 -3.85
CA THR A 227 -16.42 -9.46 -4.91
C THR A 227 -15.63 -10.63 -4.28
N PRO A 228 -15.76 -11.87 -4.78
CA PRO A 228 -14.96 -13.00 -4.32
C PRO A 228 -13.48 -12.80 -4.71
N GLY A 229 -12.58 -13.37 -3.89
CA GLY A 229 -11.13 -13.27 -4.09
C GLY A 229 -10.46 -12.18 -3.26
N GLY A 230 -9.14 -12.11 -3.35
CA GLY A 230 -8.30 -11.08 -2.73
C GLY A 230 -8.37 -9.74 -3.49
N PHE A 231 -7.49 -8.83 -3.10
CA PHE A 231 -7.46 -7.48 -3.70
C PHE A 231 -7.04 -7.49 -5.18
N ALA A 232 -6.07 -8.32 -5.56
CA ALA A 232 -5.62 -8.46 -6.95
C ALA A 232 -6.76 -8.91 -7.87
N GLU A 233 -7.57 -9.90 -7.42
CA GLU A 233 -8.73 -10.39 -8.17
C GLU A 233 -9.81 -9.31 -8.27
N PHE A 234 -10.06 -8.55 -7.20
CA PHE A 234 -10.97 -7.40 -7.23
C PHE A 234 -10.55 -6.38 -8.28
N VAL A 235 -9.25 -6.00 -8.32
CA VAL A 235 -8.72 -5.06 -9.31
C VAL A 235 -8.91 -5.58 -10.73
N ARG A 236 -8.63 -6.87 -10.97
CA ARG A 236 -8.82 -7.52 -12.28
C ARG A 236 -10.27 -7.41 -12.74
N ILE A 237 -11.22 -7.81 -11.89
CA ILE A 237 -12.66 -7.77 -12.20
C ILE A 237 -13.13 -6.33 -12.42
N ARG A 238 -12.67 -5.37 -11.61
CA ARG A 238 -13.02 -3.94 -11.77
C ARG A 238 -12.53 -3.41 -13.12
N THR A 239 -11.27 -3.70 -13.47
CA THR A 239 -10.67 -3.28 -14.74
C THR A 239 -11.41 -3.88 -15.95
N GLU A 240 -11.73 -5.17 -15.91
CA GLU A 240 -12.50 -5.83 -16.96
C GLU A 240 -13.89 -5.20 -17.14
N ARG A 241 -14.59 -4.91 -16.04
CA ARG A 241 -15.89 -4.23 -16.06
C ARG A 241 -15.79 -2.81 -16.63
N ALA A 242 -14.77 -2.04 -16.22
CA ALA A 242 -14.55 -0.70 -16.74
C ALA A 242 -14.28 -0.71 -18.25
N LEU A 243 -13.44 -1.63 -18.75
CA LEU A 243 -13.18 -1.81 -20.18
C LEU A 243 -14.44 -2.20 -20.97
N GLN A 244 -15.26 -3.10 -20.41
CA GLN A 244 -16.54 -3.48 -21.04
C GLN A 244 -17.51 -2.31 -21.10
N GLN A 245 -17.62 -1.52 -20.03
CA GLN A 245 -18.46 -0.32 -19.98
C GLN A 245 -17.98 0.74 -20.97
N ALA A 246 -16.66 0.99 -21.05
CA ALA A 246 -16.09 1.92 -22.01
C ALA A 246 -16.39 1.52 -23.46
N ARG A 247 -16.22 0.24 -23.82
CA ARG A 247 -16.59 -0.29 -25.15
C ARG A 247 -18.08 -0.18 -25.44
N MET A 248 -18.94 -0.41 -24.45
CA MET A 248 -20.39 -0.23 -24.59
C MET A 248 -20.75 1.24 -24.80
N ALA A 249 -20.15 2.15 -24.01
CA ALA A 249 -20.36 3.59 -24.12
C ALA A 249 -19.94 4.10 -25.52
N GLU A 250 -18.79 3.68 -26.02
CA GLU A 250 -18.30 4.00 -27.36
C GLU A 250 -19.28 3.50 -28.46
N LYS A 251 -19.73 2.24 -28.35
CA LYS A 251 -20.69 1.66 -29.27
C LYS A 251 -22.03 2.42 -29.28
N VAL A 252 -22.54 2.78 -28.10
CA VAL A 252 -23.79 3.55 -27.98
C VAL A 252 -23.59 4.97 -28.49
N ALA A 253 -22.44 5.61 -28.21
CA ALA A 253 -22.10 6.93 -28.75
C ALA A 253 -22.03 6.93 -30.29
N ALA A 254 -21.37 5.94 -30.89
CA ALA A 254 -21.34 5.77 -32.36
C ALA A 254 -22.71 5.54 -32.95
N GLN A 255 -23.56 4.73 -32.30
CA GLN A 255 -24.93 4.48 -32.73
C GLN A 255 -25.79 5.75 -32.64
N ARG A 256 -25.66 6.53 -31.57
CA ARG A 256 -26.32 7.85 -31.43
C ARG A 256 -25.87 8.82 -32.51
N ALA A 257 -24.55 8.96 -32.73
CA ALA A 257 -24.01 9.83 -33.78
C ALA A 257 -24.56 9.45 -35.18
N HIS A 258 -24.60 8.15 -35.48
CA HIS A 258 -25.18 7.65 -36.74
C HIS A 258 -26.66 7.97 -36.88
N MET A 259 -27.48 7.76 -35.84
CA MET A 259 -28.90 8.09 -35.86
C MET A 259 -29.12 9.60 -35.95
N GLN A 260 -28.35 10.39 -35.22
CA GLN A 260 -28.43 11.86 -35.29
C GLN A 260 -28.11 12.39 -36.69
N SER A 261 -27.01 11.91 -37.29
CA SER A 261 -26.64 12.30 -38.66
C SER A 261 -27.69 11.97 -39.69
N PHE A 262 -28.41 10.84 -39.51
CA PHE A 262 -29.53 10.50 -40.36
C PHE A 262 -30.73 11.44 -40.17
N VAL A 263 -31.07 11.77 -38.92
CA VAL A 263 -32.14 12.72 -38.59
C VAL A 263 -31.83 14.09 -39.20
N ASP A 264 -30.61 14.59 -39.02
CA ASP A 264 -30.19 15.91 -39.52
C ASP A 264 -30.22 15.98 -41.06
N ARG A 265 -29.82 14.90 -41.76
CA ARG A 265 -29.81 14.83 -43.23
C ARG A 265 -31.20 14.76 -43.83
N PHE A 266 -32.16 14.14 -43.13
CA PHE A 266 -33.49 13.84 -43.70
C PHE A 266 -34.66 14.62 -43.06
N ARG A 267 -34.39 15.45 -42.01
CA ARG A 267 -35.42 16.25 -41.31
C ARG A 267 -36.22 17.17 -42.26
N ALA A 268 -35.60 17.69 -43.31
CA ALA A 268 -36.21 18.63 -44.25
C ALA A 268 -36.90 17.93 -45.44
N LYS A 269 -36.82 16.60 -45.61
CA LYS A 269 -37.43 15.87 -46.77
C LYS A 269 -38.77 15.25 -46.39
N ALA A 270 -39.88 15.74 -46.93
CA ALA A 270 -41.24 15.29 -46.61
C ALA A 270 -41.45 13.77 -46.77
N THR A 271 -40.82 13.14 -47.77
CA THR A 271 -40.91 11.69 -48.02
C THR A 271 -40.26 10.80 -46.99
N LYS A 272 -39.32 11.32 -46.19
CA LYS A 272 -38.62 10.57 -45.13
C LYS A 272 -38.84 11.10 -43.70
N ALA A 273 -39.73 12.10 -43.55
CA ALA A 273 -40.03 12.71 -42.26
C ALA A 273 -40.53 11.70 -41.22
N ARG A 274 -41.36 10.73 -41.65
CA ARG A 274 -41.89 9.66 -40.77
C ARG A 274 -40.79 8.71 -40.26
N GLN A 275 -39.78 8.41 -41.10
CA GLN A 275 -38.61 7.60 -40.71
C GLN A 275 -37.66 8.38 -39.80
N ALA A 276 -37.44 9.68 -40.04
CA ALA A 276 -36.66 10.56 -39.19
C ALA A 276 -37.29 10.67 -37.80
N GLN A 277 -38.63 10.83 -37.73
CA GLN A 277 -39.36 10.89 -36.46
C GLN A 277 -39.34 9.56 -35.67
N SER A 278 -39.39 8.41 -36.35
CA SER A 278 -39.22 7.10 -35.71
C SER A 278 -37.83 6.90 -35.13
N ARG A 279 -36.76 7.36 -35.83
CA ARG A 279 -35.40 7.30 -35.36
C ARG A 279 -35.12 8.29 -34.22
N LEU A 280 -35.77 9.45 -34.21
CA LEU A 280 -35.70 10.40 -33.10
C LEU A 280 -36.28 9.78 -31.81
N LYS A 281 -37.45 9.12 -31.91
CA LYS A 281 -38.02 8.37 -30.78
C LYS A 281 -37.14 7.18 -30.33
N ALA A 282 -36.42 6.56 -31.24
CA ALA A 282 -35.47 5.50 -30.91
C ALA A 282 -34.20 6.07 -30.22
N LEU A 283 -33.74 7.25 -30.63
CA LEU A 283 -32.64 7.97 -30.04
C LEU A 283 -32.92 8.41 -28.58
N GLU A 284 -34.18 8.84 -28.31
CA GLU A 284 -34.65 9.18 -26.96
C GLU A 284 -34.72 7.95 -26.02
N LYS A 285 -34.92 6.76 -26.58
CA LYS A 285 -34.99 5.49 -25.82
C LYS A 285 -33.63 4.83 -25.61
N LEU A 286 -32.55 5.27 -26.29
CA LEU A 286 -31.21 4.76 -26.05
C LEU A 286 -30.73 5.20 -24.67
N PRO A 287 -30.28 4.27 -23.82
CA PRO A 287 -29.79 4.63 -22.51
C PRO A 287 -28.62 5.64 -22.62
N GLN A 288 -28.67 6.68 -21.82
CA GLN A 288 -27.49 7.48 -21.55
C GLN A 288 -26.58 6.62 -20.69
N ILE A 289 -25.57 6.02 -21.30
CA ILE A 289 -24.47 5.44 -20.55
C ILE A 289 -23.55 6.62 -20.27
N ASP A 290 -23.67 7.20 -19.08
CA ASP A 290 -22.67 8.12 -18.60
C ASP A 290 -21.36 7.33 -18.61
N ALA A 291 -20.38 7.82 -19.37
CA ALA A 291 -19.04 7.28 -19.25
C ALA A 291 -18.71 7.38 -17.76
N VAL A 292 -18.33 6.25 -17.15
CA VAL A 292 -17.78 6.28 -15.81
C VAL A 292 -16.58 7.21 -15.92
N VAL A 293 -16.75 8.44 -15.47
CA VAL A 293 -15.65 9.35 -15.24
C VAL A 293 -14.91 8.68 -14.09
N GLU A 294 -13.94 7.82 -14.41
CA GLU A 294 -12.93 7.53 -13.43
C GLU A 294 -12.42 8.90 -13.02
N ASP A 295 -12.73 9.30 -11.78
CA ASP A 295 -12.10 10.46 -11.18
C ASP A 295 -10.62 10.32 -11.48
N ALA A 296 -10.05 11.35 -12.10
CA ALA A 296 -8.71 11.33 -12.67
C ALA A 296 -7.75 10.60 -11.73
N ALA A 297 -7.24 9.46 -12.19
CA ALA A 297 -6.37 8.62 -11.38
C ALA A 297 -5.30 9.53 -10.77
N THR A 298 -5.13 9.48 -9.46
CA THR A 298 -4.09 10.26 -8.79
C THR A 298 -2.77 9.87 -9.42
N VAL A 299 -2.14 10.78 -10.14
CA VAL A 299 -0.84 10.56 -10.77
C VAL A 299 0.17 11.38 -10.01
N PHE A 300 1.19 10.74 -9.45
CA PHE A 300 2.36 11.43 -8.92
C PHE A 300 3.46 11.43 -9.99
N SER A 301 4.11 12.58 -10.15
CA SER A 301 5.24 12.72 -11.06
C SER A 301 6.37 13.45 -10.36
N PHE A 302 7.47 12.73 -10.15
CA PHE A 302 8.67 13.32 -9.57
C PHE A 302 9.54 13.91 -10.67
N PRO A 303 10.09 15.13 -10.46
CA PRO A 303 11.00 15.72 -11.43
C PRO A 303 12.34 14.97 -11.47
N SER A 304 12.85 14.71 -12.67
CA SER A 304 14.16 14.04 -12.87
C SER A 304 15.31 14.97 -12.49
N PRO A 305 16.27 14.52 -11.68
CA PRO A 305 17.49 15.27 -11.38
C PRO A 305 18.50 15.19 -12.53
N GLU A 306 19.48 16.09 -12.51
CA GLU A 306 20.68 15.99 -13.34
C GLU A 306 21.62 14.90 -12.82
N GLU A 307 22.38 14.25 -13.68
CA GLU A 307 23.34 13.23 -13.26
C GLU A 307 24.50 13.82 -12.44
N LEU A 308 24.88 13.11 -11.35
CA LEU A 308 26.03 13.43 -10.53
C LEU A 308 27.08 12.31 -10.59
N PRO A 309 28.40 12.67 -10.52
CA PRO A 309 29.45 11.65 -10.50
C PRO A 309 29.41 10.82 -9.22
N PRO A 310 29.63 9.49 -9.30
CA PRO A 310 29.74 8.63 -8.13
C PRO A 310 31.09 8.79 -7.40
N PRO A 311 31.15 8.61 -6.07
CA PRO A 311 30.03 8.39 -5.17
C PRO A 311 29.26 9.68 -4.91
N MET A 312 27.92 9.58 -4.86
CA MET A 312 27.06 10.73 -4.55
C MET A 312 27.15 11.12 -3.07
N LEU A 313 27.11 10.12 -2.19
CA LEU A 313 27.28 10.25 -0.74
C LEU A 313 28.01 9.03 -0.20
N GLN A 314 28.96 9.26 0.73
CA GLN A 314 29.69 8.17 1.39
C GLN A 314 29.87 8.47 2.87
N LEU A 315 29.62 7.46 3.69
CA LEU A 315 29.85 7.44 5.13
C LEU A 315 30.92 6.40 5.44
N ASP A 316 31.95 6.78 6.24
CA ASP A 316 33.02 5.88 6.65
C ASP A 316 33.14 5.89 8.19
N GLY A 317 32.73 4.78 8.82
CA GLY A 317 32.81 4.57 10.26
C GLY A 317 32.08 5.63 11.10
N VAL A 318 30.94 6.12 10.63
CA VAL A 318 30.23 7.25 11.24
C VAL A 318 29.44 6.81 12.46
N ASN A 319 29.57 7.59 13.55
CA ASN A 319 28.71 7.49 14.74
C ASN A 319 27.66 8.61 14.72
N ILE A 320 26.42 8.25 15.00
CA ILE A 320 25.26 9.14 14.93
C ILE A 320 24.43 9.01 16.21
N GLY A 321 24.02 10.15 16.79
CA GLY A 321 23.17 10.14 17.98
C GLY A 321 22.84 11.55 18.45
N TYR A 322 22.24 11.66 19.62
CA TYR A 322 21.81 12.92 20.23
C TYR A 322 22.53 13.15 21.57
N ASN A 323 22.82 14.41 21.89
CA ASN A 323 23.41 14.82 23.18
C ASN A 323 24.67 14.03 23.56
N GLY A 324 25.52 13.69 22.57
CA GLY A 324 26.73 12.94 22.80
C GLY A 324 26.58 11.43 22.94
N THR A 325 25.37 10.92 23.05
CA THR A 325 25.08 9.47 23.10
C THR A 325 24.87 8.92 21.71
N PRO A 326 25.69 7.99 21.20
CA PRO A 326 25.50 7.39 19.90
C PRO A 326 24.31 6.43 19.90
N ILE A 327 23.46 6.54 18.89
CA ILE A 327 22.37 5.58 18.59
C ILE A 327 22.86 4.54 17.59
N LEU A 328 23.62 4.98 16.59
CA LEU A 328 24.27 4.12 15.61
C LEU A 328 25.77 4.38 15.61
N SER A 329 26.55 3.31 15.52
CA SER A 329 28.01 3.37 15.58
C SER A 329 28.65 2.61 14.43
N GLY A 330 29.75 3.16 13.88
CA GLY A 330 30.53 2.51 12.84
C GLY A 330 29.82 2.38 11.50
N VAL A 331 28.86 3.26 11.22
CA VAL A 331 28.07 3.20 9.98
C VAL A 331 28.96 3.50 8.77
N SER A 332 29.02 2.55 7.84
CA SER A 332 29.71 2.70 6.55
C SER A 332 28.70 2.41 5.42
N LEU A 333 28.45 3.39 4.59
CA LEU A 333 27.44 3.34 3.54
C LEU A 333 27.90 4.17 2.34
N ARG A 334 27.71 3.64 1.15
CA ARG A 334 27.89 4.35 -0.12
C ARG A 334 26.56 4.41 -0.85
N LEU A 335 26.24 5.59 -1.39
CA LEU A 335 25.06 5.87 -2.19
C LEU A 335 25.46 6.45 -3.55
N ASP A 336 24.93 5.86 -4.60
CA ASP A 336 25.04 6.29 -5.99
C ASP A 336 23.65 6.60 -6.55
N MET A 337 23.54 7.23 -7.74
CA MET A 337 22.26 7.73 -8.29
C MET A 337 21.19 6.65 -8.52
N GLU A 338 21.61 5.42 -8.80
CA GLU A 338 20.71 4.30 -9.12
C GLU A 338 20.25 3.51 -7.90
N ASP A 339 20.74 3.86 -6.69
CA ASP A 339 20.47 3.07 -5.49
C ASP A 339 18.99 3.16 -5.05
N ARG A 340 18.40 2.00 -4.80
CA ARG A 340 17.08 1.80 -4.20
C ARG A 340 17.23 1.01 -2.91
N ILE A 341 17.25 1.70 -1.79
CA ILE A 341 17.57 1.09 -0.50
C ILE A 341 16.37 1.17 0.43
N ALA A 342 15.98 0.04 1.05
CA ALA A 342 15.06 0.04 2.17
C ALA A 342 15.78 -0.25 3.48
N LEU A 343 15.41 0.50 4.53
CA LEU A 343 15.91 0.32 5.90
C LEU A 343 14.95 -0.56 6.69
N LEU A 344 15.40 -1.76 7.05
CA LEU A 344 14.70 -2.72 7.90
C LEU A 344 15.09 -2.54 9.37
N GLY A 345 14.27 -3.02 10.29
CA GLY A 345 14.51 -3.04 11.73
C GLY A 345 13.35 -2.48 12.54
N GLN A 346 13.29 -2.90 13.81
CA GLN A 346 12.24 -2.50 14.74
C GLN A 346 12.18 -0.99 14.97
N ASN A 347 11.03 -0.53 15.44
CA ASN A 347 10.88 0.87 15.84
C ASN A 347 11.81 1.20 17.00
N GLY A 348 12.47 2.37 16.92
CA GLY A 348 13.46 2.81 17.91
C GLY A 348 14.90 2.42 17.60
N ASN A 349 15.19 1.55 16.64
CA ASN A 349 16.56 1.11 16.29
C ASN A 349 17.39 2.19 15.55
N GLY A 350 16.86 3.39 15.29
CA GLY A 350 17.63 4.48 14.71
C GLY A 350 17.46 4.66 13.19
N LYS A 351 16.47 4.04 12.53
CA LYS A 351 16.19 4.23 11.10
C LYS A 351 16.02 5.71 10.72
N SER A 352 15.12 6.41 11.42
CA SER A 352 14.90 7.85 11.19
C SER A 352 16.10 8.72 11.61
N THR A 353 16.95 8.24 12.52
CA THR A 353 18.22 8.91 12.87
C THR A 353 19.20 8.85 11.70
N LEU A 354 19.34 7.67 11.06
CA LEU A 354 20.13 7.52 9.84
C LEU A 354 19.57 8.40 8.70
N ALA A 355 18.24 8.39 8.49
CA ALA A 355 17.59 9.24 7.50
C ALA A 355 17.87 10.73 7.71
N LYS A 356 17.84 11.21 8.96
CA LYS A 356 18.19 12.61 9.30
C LYS A 356 19.64 12.95 9.01
N LEU A 357 20.59 12.02 9.27
CA LEU A 357 21.98 12.21 8.86
C LEU A 357 22.07 12.30 7.34
N LEU A 358 21.54 11.32 6.59
CA LEU A 358 21.57 11.33 5.14
C LEU A 358 20.93 12.60 4.56
N ALA A 359 19.85 13.10 5.19
CA ALA A 359 19.20 14.36 4.83
C ALA A 359 20.01 15.61 5.18
N GLY A 360 21.13 15.50 5.89
CA GLY A 360 21.92 16.64 6.37
C GLY A 360 21.28 17.41 7.52
N ARG A 361 20.26 16.85 8.18
CA ARG A 361 19.57 17.45 9.34
C ARG A 361 20.23 17.07 10.68
N LEU A 362 21.15 16.11 10.65
CA LEU A 362 21.92 15.68 11.79
C LEU A 362 23.39 15.54 11.37
N ALA A 363 24.30 16.13 12.13
CA ALA A 363 25.74 16.00 11.87
C ALA A 363 26.31 14.71 12.48
N PRO A 364 27.32 14.07 11.86
CA PRO A 364 28.01 12.95 12.44
C PRO A 364 28.78 13.35 13.71
N GLN A 365 28.76 12.50 14.74
CA GLN A 365 29.55 12.70 15.97
C GLN A 365 31.00 12.29 15.78
N ARG A 366 31.24 11.25 14.98
CA ARG A 366 32.57 10.70 14.61
C ARG A 366 32.50 10.08 13.24
N GLY A 367 33.66 9.82 12.62
CA GLY A 367 33.78 9.23 11.28
C GLY A 367 33.91 10.31 10.20
N ARG A 368 33.84 9.88 8.96
CA ARG A 368 33.95 10.76 7.78
C ARG A 368 32.68 10.70 6.96
N GLU A 369 32.24 11.86 6.52
CA GLU A 369 31.13 12.01 5.59
C GLU A 369 31.62 12.74 4.34
N PHE A 370 31.35 12.18 3.16
CA PHE A 370 31.57 12.80 1.88
C PHE A 370 30.23 13.03 1.18
N ARG A 371 30.06 14.23 0.62
CA ARG A 371 28.90 14.59 -0.23
C ARG A 371 29.42 15.27 -1.49
N VAL A 372 28.95 14.83 -2.65
CA VAL A 372 29.31 15.50 -3.91
C VAL A 372 28.74 16.92 -3.93
N LYS A 373 29.49 17.86 -4.54
CA LYS A 373 29.05 19.25 -4.64
C LYS A 373 27.79 19.34 -5.52
N GLY A 374 26.77 20.07 -5.04
CA GLY A 374 25.50 20.20 -5.77
C GLY A 374 24.47 19.14 -5.46
N LEU A 375 24.74 18.20 -4.53
CA LEU A 375 23.79 17.20 -4.09
C LEU A 375 22.53 17.87 -3.52
N ARG A 376 21.37 17.63 -4.14
CA ARG A 376 20.04 18.04 -3.68
C ARG A 376 19.35 16.83 -3.06
N ILE A 377 18.80 16.99 -1.85
CA ILE A 377 18.16 15.93 -1.09
C ILE A 377 16.72 16.32 -0.81
N GLY A 378 15.80 15.47 -1.23
CA GLY A 378 14.40 15.52 -0.82
C GLY A 378 14.19 14.65 0.42
N TYR A 379 13.56 15.19 1.44
CA TYR A 379 13.26 14.44 2.65
C TYR A 379 11.79 14.57 3.02
N PHE A 380 11.09 13.45 3.01
CA PHE A 380 9.73 13.28 3.53
C PHE A 380 9.81 12.60 4.89
N ALA A 381 9.41 13.30 5.97
CA ALA A 381 9.50 12.79 7.34
C ALA A 381 8.11 12.48 7.90
N GLN A 382 8.03 11.46 8.75
CA GLN A 382 6.79 10.95 9.37
C GLN A 382 5.95 12.02 10.11
N HIS A 383 6.59 13.01 10.76
CA HIS A 383 5.93 14.06 11.54
C HIS A 383 6.02 15.44 10.90
N GLN A 384 6.28 15.52 9.59
CA GLN A 384 6.43 16.78 8.89
C GLN A 384 5.10 17.51 8.66
N GLU A 385 3.96 16.87 8.94
CA GLU A 385 2.66 17.53 8.93
C GLU A 385 2.57 18.66 9.97
N ASP A 386 3.30 18.54 11.08
CA ASP A 386 3.38 19.55 12.14
C ASP A 386 4.12 20.83 11.68
N ASP A 387 4.96 20.74 10.64
CA ASP A 387 5.68 21.87 10.04
C ASP A 387 4.78 22.69 9.10
N LEU A 388 3.59 22.18 8.77
CA LEU A 388 2.65 22.87 7.88
C LEU A 388 1.88 23.97 8.62
N VAL A 389 1.84 25.17 8.05
CA VAL A 389 1.06 26.29 8.56
C VAL A 389 -0.42 26.07 8.22
N LEU A 390 -1.24 25.69 9.20
CA LEU A 390 -2.64 25.31 9.02
C LEU A 390 -3.52 26.43 8.42
N THR A 391 -3.16 27.70 8.62
CA THR A 391 -3.89 28.86 8.10
C THR A 391 -3.54 29.22 6.67
N ASP A 392 -2.46 28.64 6.14
CA ASP A 392 -1.97 28.87 4.78
C ASP A 392 -2.50 27.81 3.81
N THR A 393 -2.22 27.99 2.52
CA THR A 393 -2.65 27.11 1.42
C THR A 393 -1.46 26.32 0.83
N PRO A 394 -1.68 25.21 0.11
CA PRO A 394 -0.65 24.54 -0.67
C PRO A 394 0.10 25.47 -1.61
N TYR A 395 -0.62 26.40 -2.25
CA TYR A 395 0.00 27.44 -3.09
C TYR A 395 0.98 28.30 -2.28
N GLY A 396 0.60 28.78 -1.10
CA GLY A 396 1.45 29.59 -0.25
C GLY A 396 2.72 28.86 0.22
N HIS A 397 2.59 27.58 0.60
CA HIS A 397 3.72 26.75 0.96
C HIS A 397 4.70 26.53 -0.20
N LEU A 398 4.20 26.19 -1.39
CA LEU A 398 5.03 26.00 -2.58
C LEU A 398 5.65 27.32 -3.06
N ALA A 399 4.93 28.44 -3.00
CA ALA A 399 5.46 29.74 -3.36
C ALA A 399 6.65 30.20 -2.48
N ARG A 400 6.56 29.93 -1.16
CA ARG A 400 7.69 30.20 -0.25
C ARG A 400 8.87 29.26 -0.51
N ALA A 401 8.58 28.01 -0.85
CA ALA A 401 9.61 27.00 -1.12
C ALA A 401 10.28 27.18 -2.50
N LEU A 402 9.61 27.84 -3.44
CA LEU A 402 10.06 28.10 -4.83
C LEU A 402 10.00 29.59 -5.15
N PRO A 403 10.83 30.44 -4.51
CA PRO A 403 10.72 31.90 -4.63
C PRO A 403 10.98 32.45 -6.04
N GLN A 404 11.65 31.69 -6.90
CA GLN A 404 11.93 32.05 -8.30
C GLN A 404 10.88 31.53 -9.29
N ALA A 405 9.94 30.66 -8.84
CA ALA A 405 8.95 30.06 -9.72
C ALA A 405 7.78 31.03 -10.01
N THR A 406 7.33 31.02 -11.25
CA THR A 406 6.12 31.76 -11.66
C THR A 406 4.85 31.09 -11.11
N PRO A 407 3.73 31.81 -10.96
CA PRO A 407 2.46 31.23 -10.51
C PRO A 407 1.99 30.01 -11.29
N PRO A 408 2.13 29.91 -12.63
CA PRO A 408 1.83 28.69 -13.36
C PRO A 408 2.73 27.50 -12.98
N GLN A 409 4.03 27.73 -12.74
CA GLN A 409 4.97 26.67 -12.33
C GLN A 409 4.63 26.13 -10.94
N ILE A 410 4.25 26.98 -10.00
CA ILE A 410 3.81 26.58 -8.66
C ILE A 410 2.56 25.71 -8.75
N ARG A 411 1.56 26.09 -9.55
CA ARG A 411 0.36 25.30 -9.78
C ARG A 411 0.65 23.98 -10.50
N ALA A 412 1.55 24.00 -11.47
CA ALA A 412 1.99 22.78 -12.15
C ALA A 412 2.67 21.79 -11.18
N GLN A 413 3.50 22.30 -10.24
CA GLN A 413 4.10 21.48 -9.19
C GLN A 413 3.02 20.85 -8.28
N ALA A 414 2.02 21.64 -7.87
CA ALA A 414 0.90 21.14 -7.07
C ALA A 414 0.09 20.06 -7.83
N ALA A 415 -0.20 20.30 -9.10
CA ALA A 415 -0.98 19.42 -9.96
C ALA A 415 -0.29 18.06 -10.18
N ARG A 416 1.05 17.98 -10.19
CA ARG A 416 1.81 16.72 -10.24
C ARG A 416 1.50 15.76 -9.08
N PHE A 417 0.92 16.25 -8.00
CA PHE A 417 0.55 15.50 -6.81
C PHE A 417 -0.97 15.46 -6.59
N GLY A 418 -1.76 15.76 -7.65
CA GLY A 418 -3.22 15.73 -7.56
C GLY A 418 -3.82 16.83 -6.68
N LEU A 419 -3.09 17.93 -6.45
CA LEU A 419 -3.59 19.15 -5.83
C LEU A 419 -4.06 20.09 -6.95
N ASP A 420 -5.30 19.91 -7.39
CA ASP A 420 -5.94 20.65 -8.48
C ASP A 420 -6.19 22.14 -8.13
N ALA A 421 -6.84 22.86 -9.06
CA ALA A 421 -7.08 24.29 -8.94
C ALA A 421 -7.90 24.68 -7.70
N ASP A 422 -8.82 23.82 -7.24
CA ASP A 422 -9.66 24.07 -6.07
C ASP A 422 -8.89 23.74 -4.78
N ARG A 423 -8.18 22.59 -4.78
CA ARG A 423 -7.42 22.09 -3.63
C ARG A 423 -6.19 22.91 -3.33
N VAL A 424 -5.51 23.46 -4.34
CA VAL A 424 -4.30 24.27 -4.17
C VAL A 424 -4.54 25.56 -3.39
N ASN A 425 -5.78 26.06 -3.37
CA ASN A 425 -6.20 27.25 -2.65
C ASN A 425 -6.95 26.96 -1.33
N THR A 426 -7.16 25.69 -0.99
CA THR A 426 -7.79 25.29 0.27
C THR A 426 -6.80 25.46 1.43
N LYS A 427 -7.27 25.95 2.58
CA LYS A 427 -6.40 26.05 3.77
C LYS A 427 -5.97 24.65 4.23
N VAL A 428 -4.69 24.50 4.57
CA VAL A 428 -4.10 23.24 5.03
C VAL A 428 -4.86 22.66 6.23
N GLY A 429 -5.37 23.49 7.13
CA GLY A 429 -6.19 23.04 8.27
C GLY A 429 -7.52 22.35 7.89
N ALA A 430 -8.02 22.58 6.68
CA ALA A 430 -9.24 21.95 6.15
C ALA A 430 -8.94 20.75 5.23
N MET A 431 -7.66 20.43 4.99
CA MET A 431 -7.23 19.32 4.16
C MET A 431 -7.24 17.99 4.95
N SER A 432 -7.55 16.90 4.25
CA SER A 432 -7.39 15.55 4.78
C SER A 432 -5.90 15.19 4.97
N GLY A 433 -5.61 14.18 5.80
CA GLY A 433 -4.24 13.67 5.99
C GLY A 433 -3.58 13.27 4.66
N GLY A 434 -4.31 12.60 3.76
CA GLY A 434 -3.79 12.25 2.43
C GLY A 434 -3.47 13.47 1.55
N GLU A 435 -4.26 14.55 1.60
CA GLU A 435 -3.97 15.79 0.87
C GLU A 435 -2.74 16.50 1.44
N LYS A 436 -2.57 16.48 2.78
CA LYS A 436 -1.35 17.00 3.43
C LYS A 436 -0.11 16.20 3.04
N ALA A 437 -0.20 14.87 3.01
CA ALA A 437 0.88 14.01 2.56
C ALA A 437 1.29 14.32 1.09
N ARG A 438 0.32 14.56 0.20
CA ARG A 438 0.58 15.00 -1.19
C ARG A 438 1.30 16.35 -1.25
N LEU A 439 0.92 17.31 -0.41
CA LEU A 439 1.62 18.59 -0.30
C LEU A 439 3.07 18.41 0.18
N LEU A 440 3.30 17.57 1.18
CA LEU A 440 4.64 17.28 1.69
C LEU A 440 5.52 16.58 0.64
N LEU A 441 4.97 15.64 -0.16
CA LEU A 441 5.67 15.04 -1.28
C LEU A 441 6.03 16.09 -2.36
N ALA A 442 5.09 17.00 -2.68
CA ALA A 442 5.35 18.11 -3.60
C ALA A 442 6.48 19.02 -3.12
N LEU A 443 6.54 19.27 -1.81
CA LEU A 443 7.61 20.07 -1.18
C LEU A 443 8.94 19.32 -1.14
N ALA A 444 8.94 18.02 -0.86
CA ALA A 444 10.15 17.20 -0.80
C ALA A 444 10.83 17.05 -2.18
N THR A 445 10.04 17.03 -3.26
CA THR A 445 10.54 16.79 -4.62
C THR A 445 10.70 18.04 -5.46
N ARG A 446 10.38 19.23 -4.93
CA ARG A 446 10.30 20.50 -5.67
C ARG A 446 11.58 20.90 -6.43
N ASP A 447 12.75 20.53 -5.88
CA ASP A 447 14.06 20.94 -6.42
C ASP A 447 14.71 19.86 -7.29
N ALA A 448 13.94 18.87 -7.79
CA ALA A 448 14.45 17.70 -8.49
C ALA A 448 15.63 17.06 -7.74
N PRO A 449 15.39 16.42 -6.57
CA PRO A 449 16.44 15.90 -5.72
C PRO A 449 17.17 14.72 -6.37
N HIS A 450 18.48 14.60 -6.12
CA HIS A 450 19.30 13.46 -6.54
C HIS A 450 19.13 12.26 -5.58
N LEU A 451 18.83 12.55 -4.32
CA LEU A 451 18.51 11.59 -3.27
C LEU A 451 17.14 11.91 -2.67
N LEU A 452 16.21 10.99 -2.76
CA LEU A 452 14.90 11.08 -2.12
C LEU A 452 14.83 10.14 -0.93
N ILE A 453 14.65 10.70 0.26
CA ILE A 453 14.51 9.94 1.50
C ILE A 453 13.04 10.00 1.90
N LEU A 454 12.42 8.82 2.02
CA LEU A 454 11.01 8.66 2.34
C LEU A 454 10.88 7.91 3.67
N ASP A 455 10.41 8.59 4.71
CA ASP A 455 10.17 8.02 6.04
C ASP A 455 8.66 7.87 6.27
N GLU A 456 8.14 6.65 6.11
CA GLU A 456 6.73 6.26 6.18
C GLU A 456 5.81 7.03 5.19
N PRO A 457 6.11 7.01 3.88
CA PRO A 457 5.39 7.82 2.91
C PRO A 457 3.97 7.34 2.61
N THR A 458 3.61 6.12 2.99
CA THR A 458 2.29 5.52 2.73
C THR A 458 1.25 5.83 3.80
N ASN A 459 1.65 6.41 4.94
CA ASN A 459 0.74 6.79 5.99
C ASN A 459 -0.28 7.82 5.48
N HIS A 460 -1.55 7.62 5.82
CA HIS A 460 -2.69 8.45 5.41
C HIS A 460 -3.04 8.44 3.91
N LEU A 461 -2.29 7.72 3.06
CA LEU A 461 -2.63 7.54 1.65
C LEU A 461 -3.65 6.40 1.49
N ASP A 462 -4.66 6.62 0.66
CA ASP A 462 -5.55 5.56 0.21
C ASP A 462 -4.86 4.65 -0.84
N ILE A 463 -5.50 3.55 -1.19
CA ILE A 463 -4.92 2.53 -2.07
C ILE A 463 -4.50 3.13 -3.43
N ASP A 464 -5.33 4.02 -4.01
CA ASP A 464 -5.05 4.62 -5.32
C ASP A 464 -3.85 5.59 -5.25
N ALA A 465 -3.73 6.37 -4.16
CA ALA A 465 -2.59 7.25 -3.93
C ALA A 465 -1.29 6.48 -3.61
N ARG A 466 -1.39 5.34 -2.89
CA ARG A 466 -0.24 4.44 -2.67
C ARG A 466 0.30 3.88 -3.98
N ASP A 467 -0.58 3.45 -4.88
CA ASP A 467 -0.18 3.00 -6.23
C ASP A 467 0.49 4.08 -7.05
N ALA A 468 -0.06 5.27 -7.03
CA ALA A 468 0.54 6.41 -7.70
C ALA A 468 1.95 6.70 -7.15
N LEU A 469 2.12 6.59 -5.82
CA LEU A 469 3.42 6.77 -5.16
C LEU A 469 4.41 5.69 -5.60
N VAL A 470 4.02 4.40 -5.58
CA VAL A 470 4.87 3.29 -6.04
C VAL A 470 5.34 3.52 -7.46
N LYS A 471 4.42 3.84 -8.38
CA LYS A 471 4.74 4.11 -9.79
C LYS A 471 5.70 5.31 -9.94
N ALA A 472 5.47 6.38 -9.17
CA ALA A 472 6.33 7.56 -9.18
C ALA A 472 7.75 7.26 -8.66
N ILE A 473 7.88 6.43 -7.62
CA ILE A 473 9.19 6.05 -7.08
C ILE A 473 9.93 5.13 -8.07
N ILE A 474 9.24 4.18 -8.71
CA ILE A 474 9.85 3.30 -9.71
C ILE A 474 10.36 4.09 -10.91
N SER A 475 9.61 5.10 -11.37
CA SER A 475 10.00 5.94 -12.49
C SER A 475 10.99 7.06 -12.15
N PHE A 476 11.32 7.25 -10.88
CA PHE A 476 12.22 8.30 -10.43
C PHE A 476 13.68 7.96 -10.79
N GLU A 477 14.43 8.89 -11.39
CA GLU A 477 15.79 8.69 -11.89
C GLU A 477 16.89 8.99 -10.85
N GLY A 478 16.57 9.48 -9.66
CA GLY A 478 17.51 9.68 -8.55
C GLY A 478 17.53 8.51 -7.57
N ALA A 479 18.46 8.50 -6.62
CA ALA A 479 18.52 7.50 -5.55
C ALA A 479 17.33 7.60 -4.59
N VAL A 480 16.91 6.47 -4.03
CA VAL A 480 15.83 6.41 -3.03
C VAL A 480 16.31 5.67 -1.78
N VAL A 481 16.08 6.27 -0.62
CA VAL A 481 16.18 5.60 0.67
C VAL A 481 14.79 5.56 1.29
N LEU A 482 14.28 4.36 1.51
CA LEU A 482 12.92 4.10 1.97
C LEU A 482 12.93 3.54 3.39
N ILE A 483 12.14 4.14 4.27
CA ILE A 483 11.72 3.55 5.54
C ILE A 483 10.23 3.35 5.41
N SER A 484 9.77 2.11 5.45
CA SER A 484 8.34 1.82 5.35
C SER A 484 7.98 0.54 6.10
N HIS A 485 6.79 0.57 6.68
CA HIS A 485 6.12 -0.59 7.26
C HIS A 485 5.19 -1.29 6.26
N ASP A 486 5.13 -0.81 5.03
CA ASP A 486 4.39 -1.40 3.92
C ASP A 486 5.29 -2.39 3.16
N PRO A 487 5.08 -3.72 3.35
CA PRO A 487 5.91 -4.73 2.70
C PRO A 487 5.81 -4.69 1.17
N TYR A 488 4.63 -4.33 0.64
CA TYR A 488 4.39 -4.24 -0.80
C TYR A 488 5.24 -3.13 -1.44
N LEU A 489 5.31 -1.96 -0.78
CA LEU A 489 6.15 -0.85 -1.26
C LEU A 489 7.64 -1.23 -1.23
N VAL A 490 8.09 -1.89 -0.15
CA VAL A 490 9.49 -2.32 -0.01
C VAL A 490 9.87 -3.35 -1.08
N ASP A 491 9.02 -4.37 -1.31
CA ASP A 491 9.28 -5.43 -2.31
C ASP A 491 9.37 -4.88 -3.74
N LEU A 492 8.55 -3.86 -4.08
CA LEU A 492 8.52 -3.30 -5.43
C LEU A 492 9.61 -2.27 -5.72
N VAL A 493 10.09 -1.58 -4.69
CA VAL A 493 10.99 -0.42 -4.86
C VAL A 493 12.44 -0.76 -4.54
N ALA A 494 12.70 -1.61 -3.52
CA ALA A 494 14.05 -1.77 -2.98
C ALA A 494 14.84 -2.87 -3.68
N ASP A 495 16.01 -2.50 -4.23
CA ASP A 495 17.01 -3.45 -4.75
C ASP A 495 17.97 -3.92 -3.66
N ARG A 496 18.15 -3.11 -2.61
CA ARG A 496 19.06 -3.38 -1.48
C ARG A 496 18.34 -3.18 -0.16
N LEU A 497 18.51 -4.14 0.74
CA LEU A 497 17.96 -4.09 2.10
C LEU A 497 19.09 -3.84 3.09
N LEU A 498 18.92 -2.88 4.01
CA LEU A 498 19.84 -2.61 5.10
C LEU A 498 19.12 -2.85 6.42
N LEU A 499 19.69 -3.71 7.26
CA LEU A 499 19.18 -3.98 8.59
C LEU A 499 19.80 -3.00 9.60
N VAL A 500 18.95 -2.25 10.27
CA VAL A 500 19.31 -1.34 11.37
C VAL A 500 18.94 -2.03 12.67
N ALA A 501 19.93 -2.60 13.36
CA ALA A 501 19.73 -3.34 14.60
C ALA A 501 20.97 -3.22 15.50
N ASP A 502 20.77 -3.33 16.79
CA ASP A 502 21.85 -3.36 17.81
C ASP A 502 22.87 -2.21 17.67
N GLY A 503 22.39 -1.02 17.31
CA GLY A 503 23.22 0.17 17.13
C GLY A 503 24.11 0.15 15.88
N THR A 504 23.88 -0.77 14.94
CA THR A 504 24.66 -0.91 13.70
C THR A 504 23.77 -0.91 12.44
N VAL A 505 24.39 -0.74 11.29
CA VAL A 505 23.74 -0.82 9.98
C VAL A 505 24.47 -1.84 9.12
N THR A 506 23.81 -2.91 8.72
CA THR A 506 24.41 -4.01 7.95
C THR A 506 23.57 -4.35 6.72
N PRO A 507 24.21 -4.72 5.59
CA PRO A 507 23.47 -5.25 4.45
C PRO A 507 22.71 -6.53 4.83
N TYR A 508 21.46 -6.65 4.38
CA TYR A 508 20.65 -7.85 4.52
C TYR A 508 20.57 -8.58 3.17
N GLU A 509 21.08 -9.82 3.11
CA GLU A 509 21.18 -10.59 1.85
C GLU A 509 19.92 -11.46 1.55
N GLY A 510 18.88 -11.41 2.38
CA GLY A 510 17.61 -12.12 2.20
C GLY A 510 16.54 -11.23 1.56
N ASP A 511 15.41 -11.84 1.20
CA ASP A 511 14.16 -11.13 0.86
C ASP A 511 13.33 -10.82 2.12
N LEU A 512 12.21 -10.11 1.95
CA LEU A 512 11.31 -9.79 3.08
C LEU A 512 10.66 -11.05 3.66
N ALA A 513 10.46 -12.12 2.89
CA ALA A 513 9.89 -13.36 3.39
C ALA A 513 10.89 -14.08 4.31
N ALA A 514 12.18 -14.13 3.92
CA ALA A 514 13.25 -14.64 4.77
C ALA A 514 13.45 -13.79 6.04
N TYR A 515 13.29 -12.46 5.91
CA TYR A 515 13.32 -11.54 7.06
C TYR A 515 12.20 -11.85 8.05
N ALA A 516 10.96 -11.99 7.57
CA ALA A 516 9.81 -12.36 8.39
C ALA A 516 9.99 -13.72 9.10
N ALA A 517 10.51 -14.73 8.39
CA ALA A 517 10.78 -16.05 8.96
C ALA A 517 11.82 -15.99 10.08
N SER A 518 12.90 -15.23 9.88
CA SER A 518 13.98 -15.06 10.90
C SER A 518 13.48 -14.41 12.19
N MET A 519 12.43 -13.57 12.09
CA MET A 519 11.81 -12.93 13.26
C MET A 519 10.92 -13.91 14.03
N GLY A 520 10.20 -14.80 13.33
CA GLY A 520 9.40 -15.86 13.96
C GLY A 520 10.24 -16.83 14.80
N GLU A 521 11.47 -17.12 14.39
CA GLU A 521 12.41 -17.96 15.13
C GLU A 521 13.01 -17.26 16.39
N ARG A 522 13.13 -15.94 16.35
CA ARG A 522 13.60 -15.14 17.52
C ARG A 522 12.54 -15.02 18.62
N ALA A 523 11.27 -15.20 18.31
CA ALA A 523 10.16 -15.18 19.26
C ALA A 523 9.89 -16.52 19.96
N GLY A 524 10.57 -17.61 19.57
CA GLY A 524 10.48 -18.93 20.23
C GLY A 524 11.51 -19.07 21.35
N PRO A 525 11.27 -19.96 22.37
CA PRO A 525 12.26 -20.21 23.43
C PRO A 525 13.56 -20.69 22.81
N LYS A 526 14.67 -20.05 23.17
CA LYS A 526 16.02 -20.37 22.72
C LYS A 526 16.31 -21.86 22.92
N LYS A 527 16.26 -22.64 21.83
CA LYS A 527 16.94 -23.93 21.77
C LYS A 527 18.43 -23.66 21.63
N SER A 528 19.20 -24.23 22.54
CA SER A 528 20.67 -24.16 22.62
C SER A 528 21.30 -24.41 21.25
N GLU A 529 22.28 -23.56 20.95
CA GLU A 529 23.11 -23.56 19.77
C GLU A 529 23.72 -24.94 19.48
N ALA A 530 23.28 -25.52 18.35
CA ALA A 530 24.12 -26.46 17.61
C ALA A 530 24.75 -25.67 16.47
N ALA A 531 26.07 -25.71 16.37
CA ALA A 531 26.90 -24.99 15.43
C ALA A 531 26.42 -25.13 13.98
N PRO A 532 26.49 -24.08 13.14
CA PRO A 532 26.01 -24.14 11.78
C PRO A 532 26.92 -25.00 10.92
N GLN A 533 26.38 -26.03 10.32
CA GLN A 533 27.01 -26.71 9.19
C GLN A 533 27.07 -25.74 7.99
N LYS A 534 28.22 -25.08 7.84
CA LYS A 534 28.61 -24.44 6.58
C LYS A 534 28.93 -25.56 5.59
N ASN A 535 28.20 -25.62 4.45
CA ASN A 535 28.82 -25.96 3.15
C ASN A 535 27.90 -26.56 2.08
N ASN A 536 26.56 -26.35 2.04
CA ASN A 536 25.85 -26.81 0.84
C ASN A 536 25.05 -25.73 0.08
N SER A 537 24.94 -24.52 0.62
CA SER A 537 24.13 -23.47 -0.03
C SER A 537 24.92 -22.61 -1.05
N LYS A 538 26.25 -22.58 -0.93
CA LYS A 538 27.10 -21.81 -1.88
C LYS A 538 27.27 -22.54 -3.23
N GLU A 539 27.42 -23.86 -3.19
CA GLU A 539 27.55 -24.67 -4.42
C GLU A 539 26.22 -24.73 -5.19
N ALA A 540 25.10 -24.97 -4.51
CA ALA A 540 23.77 -24.97 -5.14
C ALA A 540 23.40 -23.59 -5.74
N ARG A 541 23.77 -22.48 -5.08
CA ARG A 541 23.57 -21.13 -5.62
C ARG A 541 24.51 -20.80 -6.79
N ALA A 542 25.73 -21.31 -6.76
CA ALA A 542 26.68 -21.16 -7.88
C ALA A 542 26.20 -21.95 -9.10
N GLU A 543 25.70 -23.15 -8.92
CA GLU A 543 25.11 -23.98 -9.97
C GLU A 543 23.83 -23.36 -10.57
N ALA A 544 22.91 -22.86 -9.72
CA ALA A 544 21.72 -22.14 -10.16
C ALA A 544 22.09 -20.86 -10.95
N ARG A 545 23.09 -20.13 -10.51
CA ARG A 545 23.59 -18.93 -11.19
C ARG A 545 24.19 -19.26 -12.56
N THR A 546 24.94 -20.37 -12.66
CA THR A 546 25.55 -20.85 -13.91
C THR A 546 24.47 -21.36 -14.88
N ARG A 547 23.39 -21.98 -14.37
CA ARG A 547 22.27 -22.47 -15.15
C ARG A 547 21.38 -21.33 -15.68
N LEU A 548 21.18 -20.27 -14.91
CA LEU A 548 20.35 -19.11 -15.30
C LEU A 548 21.10 -18.07 -16.14
N ALA A 549 22.44 -18.04 -16.12
CA ALA A 549 23.24 -17.07 -16.87
C ALA A 549 22.97 -17.06 -18.38
N PRO A 550 22.92 -18.22 -19.09
CA PRO A 550 22.66 -18.23 -20.54
C PRO A 550 21.23 -17.78 -20.86
N LEU A 551 20.24 -18.08 -20.01
CA LEU A 551 18.85 -17.67 -20.23
C LEU A 551 18.67 -16.16 -20.03
N ARG A 552 19.34 -15.57 -19.03
CA ARG A 552 19.39 -14.11 -18.83
C ARG A 552 20.04 -13.41 -20.01
N GLN A 553 21.12 -13.99 -20.54
CA GLN A 553 21.80 -13.44 -21.72
C GLN A 553 20.91 -13.51 -22.95
N ALA A 554 20.17 -14.61 -23.16
CA ALA A 554 19.21 -14.76 -24.25
C ALA A 554 18.07 -13.74 -24.18
N ALA A 555 17.46 -13.55 -23.00
CA ALA A 555 16.42 -12.57 -22.77
C ALA A 555 16.91 -11.14 -23.04
N LYS A 556 18.10 -10.78 -22.55
CA LYS A 556 18.73 -9.47 -22.80
C LYS A 556 19.03 -9.23 -24.29
N THR A 557 19.47 -10.26 -25.00
CA THR A 557 19.77 -10.14 -26.44
C THR A 557 18.49 -9.97 -27.26
N ALA A 558 17.42 -10.68 -26.89
CA ALA A 558 16.12 -10.56 -27.54
C ALA A 558 15.52 -9.16 -27.29
N GLU A 559 15.60 -8.64 -26.07
CA GLU A 559 15.17 -7.28 -25.72
C GLU A 559 15.93 -6.19 -26.50
N GLN A 560 17.25 -6.32 -26.60
CA GLN A 560 18.05 -5.39 -27.40
C GLN A 560 17.68 -5.40 -28.88
N SER A 561 17.35 -6.57 -29.44
CA SER A 561 16.89 -6.71 -30.81
C SER A 561 15.53 -6.07 -31.04
N LEU A 562 14.62 -6.24 -30.12
CA LEU A 562 13.29 -5.62 -30.11
C LEU A 562 13.40 -4.09 -30.12
N ASN A 563 14.15 -3.52 -29.14
CA ASN A 563 14.34 -2.08 -29.00
C ASN A 563 14.99 -1.46 -30.27
N LYS A 564 15.94 -2.16 -30.88
CA LYS A 564 16.59 -1.71 -32.12
C LYS A 564 15.62 -1.67 -33.30
N LEU A 565 14.76 -2.66 -33.45
CA LEU A 565 13.74 -2.71 -34.49
C LEU A 565 12.63 -1.68 -34.29
N GLN A 566 12.26 -1.41 -33.04
CA GLN A 566 11.30 -0.34 -32.68
C GLN A 566 11.84 1.03 -33.05
N ALA A 567 13.10 1.34 -32.71
CA ALA A 567 13.75 2.59 -33.09
C ALA A 567 13.87 2.76 -34.61
N GLU A 568 14.18 1.66 -35.36
CA GLU A 568 14.21 1.68 -36.83
C GLU A 568 12.80 1.94 -37.40
N LYS A 569 11.75 1.35 -36.83
CA LYS A 569 10.37 1.59 -37.22
C LYS A 569 9.98 3.06 -37.04
N GLU A 570 10.26 3.66 -35.88
CA GLU A 570 9.97 5.07 -35.60
C GLU A 570 10.68 6.00 -36.60
N THR A 571 11.94 5.72 -36.93
CA THR A 571 12.69 6.50 -37.93
C THR A 571 12.09 6.40 -39.33
N LEU A 572 11.62 5.22 -39.73
CA LEU A 572 10.99 5.00 -41.04
C LEU A 572 9.58 5.63 -41.09
N GLU A 573 8.82 5.57 -40.03
CA GLU A 573 7.50 6.22 -39.89
C GLU A 573 7.64 7.75 -39.95
N ALA A 574 8.61 8.32 -39.21
CA ALA A 574 8.94 9.75 -39.28
C ALA A 574 9.30 10.19 -40.69
N ARG A 575 10.07 9.34 -41.40
CA ARG A 575 10.47 9.61 -42.79
C ARG A 575 9.29 9.51 -43.77
N LEU A 576 8.32 8.62 -43.53
CA LEU A 576 7.07 8.52 -44.29
C LEU A 576 6.09 9.66 -43.98
N ALA A 577 6.19 10.29 -42.80
CA ALA A 577 5.39 11.45 -42.43
C ALA A 577 5.89 12.75 -43.07
N ASP A 578 7.11 12.77 -43.64
CA ASP A 578 7.68 13.93 -44.31
C ASP A 578 7.01 14.15 -45.68
N ALA A 579 6.29 15.25 -45.81
CA ALA A 579 5.57 15.64 -47.03
C ALA A 579 6.51 15.78 -48.28
N THR A 580 7.79 16.00 -48.08
CA THR A 580 8.80 16.10 -49.17
C THR A 580 9.05 14.78 -49.88
N LEU A 581 8.70 13.65 -49.27
CA LEU A 581 8.85 12.32 -49.86
C LEU A 581 7.82 12.03 -50.97
N TYR A 582 6.70 12.78 -50.96
CA TYR A 582 5.61 12.62 -51.92
C TYR A 582 5.72 13.55 -53.14
N THR A 583 6.83 14.25 -53.31
CA THR A 583 7.06 15.13 -54.47
C THR A 583 7.45 14.35 -55.71
N ALA A 584 7.14 14.91 -56.89
CA ALA A 584 7.41 14.29 -58.18
C ALA A 584 8.94 14.02 -58.34
N GLY A 585 9.32 12.74 -58.57
CA GLY A 585 10.70 12.27 -58.69
C GLY A 585 11.20 11.38 -57.55
N LYS A 586 10.49 11.27 -56.41
CA LYS A 586 10.89 10.44 -55.26
C LYS A 586 10.12 9.13 -55.11
N ALA A 587 9.34 8.72 -56.10
CA ALA A 587 8.52 7.50 -56.02
C ALA A 587 9.33 6.22 -55.71
N ALA A 588 10.58 6.13 -56.21
CA ALA A 588 11.46 4.99 -55.93
C ALA A 588 11.94 4.97 -54.45
N GLU A 589 12.16 6.14 -53.85
CA GLU A 589 12.54 6.28 -52.45
C GLU A 589 11.37 5.96 -51.50
N LEU A 590 10.17 6.42 -51.84
CA LEU A 590 8.92 6.08 -51.13
C LEU A 590 8.68 4.57 -51.16
N ALA A 591 8.81 3.91 -52.33
CA ALA A 591 8.63 2.47 -52.46
C ALA A 591 9.65 1.69 -51.60
N LYS A 592 10.93 2.10 -51.60
CA LYS A 592 11.98 1.49 -50.76
C LYS A 592 11.68 1.66 -49.25
N THR A 593 11.26 2.85 -48.83
CA THR A 593 10.95 3.12 -47.40
C THR A 593 9.75 2.31 -46.95
N THR A 594 8.69 2.22 -47.76
CA THR A 594 7.49 1.41 -47.46
C THR A 594 7.84 -0.09 -47.43
N GLN A 595 8.65 -0.58 -48.37
CA GLN A 595 9.10 -1.98 -48.35
C GLN A 595 9.97 -2.28 -47.13
N ARG A 596 10.84 -1.35 -46.73
CA ARG A 596 11.68 -1.51 -45.53
C ARG A 596 10.82 -1.51 -44.26
N LEU A 597 9.84 -0.65 -44.16
CA LEU A 597 8.91 -0.62 -43.03
C LEU A 597 8.12 -1.95 -42.91
N ALA A 598 7.64 -2.49 -44.03
CA ALA A 598 6.96 -3.79 -44.03
C ALA A 598 7.89 -4.92 -43.56
N GLN A 599 9.17 -4.90 -43.95
CA GLN A 599 10.17 -5.87 -43.49
C GLN A 599 10.50 -5.71 -42.02
N VAL A 600 10.63 -4.46 -41.53
CA VAL A 600 10.88 -4.16 -40.11
C VAL A 600 9.70 -4.61 -39.26
N ASN A 601 8.45 -4.36 -39.66
CA ASN A 601 7.27 -4.84 -38.95
C ASN A 601 7.23 -6.37 -38.82
N LYS A 602 7.55 -7.10 -39.90
CA LYS A 602 7.65 -8.57 -39.88
C LYS A 602 8.75 -9.06 -38.94
N ASN A 603 9.90 -8.38 -38.93
CA ASN A 603 11.01 -8.73 -38.04
C ASN A 603 10.70 -8.37 -36.59
N LEU A 604 9.88 -7.33 -36.35
CA LEU A 604 9.45 -6.90 -35.03
C LEU A 604 8.51 -7.94 -34.40
N GLU A 605 7.53 -8.47 -35.15
CA GLU A 605 6.68 -9.58 -34.71
C GLU A 605 7.50 -10.82 -34.31
N ALA A 606 8.52 -11.16 -35.11
CA ALA A 606 9.42 -12.28 -34.81
C ALA A 606 10.28 -12.02 -33.55
N ALA A 607 10.74 -10.77 -33.37
CA ALA A 607 11.53 -10.37 -32.21
C ALA A 607 10.70 -10.32 -30.91
N GLU A 608 9.43 -9.90 -31.00
CA GLU A 608 8.48 -9.93 -29.87
C GLU A 608 8.23 -11.37 -29.42
N LEU A 609 8.04 -12.28 -30.34
CA LEU A 609 7.84 -13.71 -30.04
C LEU A 609 9.08 -14.33 -29.41
N ALA A 610 10.26 -14.05 -29.95
CA ALA A 610 11.54 -14.52 -29.39
C ALA A 610 11.82 -13.93 -27.99
N TRP A 611 11.40 -12.70 -27.73
CA TRP A 611 11.52 -12.07 -26.41
C TRP A 611 10.59 -12.72 -25.40
N LEU A 612 9.33 -12.99 -25.77
CA LEU A 612 8.36 -13.71 -24.94
C LEU A 612 8.85 -15.12 -24.58
N GLU A 613 9.31 -15.90 -25.57
CA GLU A 613 9.84 -17.25 -25.35
C GLU A 613 11.07 -17.24 -24.42
N ALA A 614 11.96 -16.26 -24.58
CA ALA A 614 13.15 -16.13 -23.74
C ALA A 614 12.79 -15.74 -22.28
N HIS A 615 11.76 -14.92 -22.09
CA HIS A 615 11.26 -14.56 -20.76
C HIS A 615 10.54 -15.73 -20.09
N GLU A 616 9.66 -16.45 -20.79
CA GLU A 616 9.01 -17.65 -20.26
C GLU A 616 10.02 -18.72 -19.85
N ALA A 617 11.05 -18.95 -20.68
CA ALA A 617 12.12 -19.89 -20.35
C ALA A 617 12.90 -19.47 -19.10
N LEU A 618 13.13 -18.17 -18.91
CA LEU A 618 13.79 -17.62 -17.73
C LEU A 618 12.91 -17.76 -16.47
N GLU A 619 11.62 -17.48 -16.56
CA GLU A 619 10.66 -17.63 -15.47
C GLU A 619 10.49 -19.08 -15.06
N MET A 620 10.32 -20.00 -16.00
CA MET A 620 10.26 -21.45 -15.72
C MET A 620 11.53 -21.97 -15.04
N ALA A 621 12.70 -21.52 -15.49
CA ALA A 621 13.97 -21.93 -14.91
C ALA A 621 14.26 -21.27 -13.54
N ALA A 622 13.62 -20.15 -13.23
CA ALA A 622 13.70 -19.49 -11.93
C ALA A 622 12.72 -20.06 -10.89
N ALA A 623 11.60 -20.67 -11.35
CA ALA A 623 10.58 -21.29 -10.52
C ALA A 623 10.88 -22.75 -10.14
N GLY A 624 11.82 -23.44 -10.82
CA GLY A 624 12.27 -24.81 -10.53
C GLY A 624 13.72 -24.86 -10.03
#